data_1c1a003129c6eb18e7210e61ef5417de
#
_entry.id   1c1a003129c6eb18e7210e61ef5417de
#
_cell.length_a   1.000
_cell.length_b   1.000
_cell.length_c   1.000
_cell.angle_alpha   90.00
_cell.angle_beta   90.00
_cell.angle_gamma   90.00
#
_symmetry.space_group_name_H-M   'P 1'
#
loop_
_entity.id
_entity.type
_entity.pdbx_description
1 polymer ?
#
loop_
_entity_poly.entity_id
_entity_poly.type
_entity_poly.pdbx_seq_one_letter_code
_entity_poly.pdbx_strand_id
1 'polypeptide(L)'
;MDQNQMKIVLVKPEIPHNTGAIGRTCVALDLELILIKPLGFSIDDTSVARAGTRYWKDVNISQYEDWNDFINTRKPHKEDIFLFEEIGHTSFYDAPYTKNSYLIFGSESTGLPQEILAKTPDRIYALPMKNSKVKSLNLSNAATAAVYQALKLHW
;
A
#
# COMPACT_ATOMS: atom_id res chain seq x y z
N MET A 1 -15.89 16.59 11.15
CA MET A 1 -16.01 15.12 11.32
C MET A 1 -14.69 14.45 11.06
N ASP A 2 -14.24 13.69 12.05
CA ASP A 2 -12.97 12.97 11.94
C ASP A 2 -13.18 11.69 11.13
N GLN A 3 -13.13 11.82 9.82
CA GLN A 3 -13.11 10.65 8.97
C GLN A 3 -11.69 10.13 8.86
N ASN A 4 -11.54 8.82 8.93
CA ASN A 4 -10.27 8.18 8.65
C ASN A 4 -9.95 8.40 7.17
N GLN A 5 -8.81 9.04 6.89
CA GLN A 5 -8.36 9.32 5.53
C GLN A 5 -7.13 8.50 5.17
N MET A 6 -6.96 7.38 5.83
CA MET A 6 -5.86 6.46 5.54
C MET A 6 -6.02 5.88 4.13
N LYS A 7 -4.89 5.66 3.45
CA LYS A 7 -4.87 5.20 2.07
C LYS A 7 -3.83 4.09 1.91
N ILE A 8 -4.11 3.15 1.02
CA ILE A 8 -3.11 2.18 0.57
C ILE A 8 -2.62 2.64 -0.79
N VAL A 9 -1.30 2.70 -0.96
CA VAL A 9 -0.64 3.11 -2.20
C VAL A 9 0.17 1.94 -2.74
N LEU A 10 -0.09 1.54 -3.98
CA LEU A 10 0.66 0.50 -4.67
C LEU A 10 1.48 1.14 -5.78
N VAL A 11 2.80 1.02 -5.70
CA VAL A 11 3.72 1.58 -6.69
C VAL A 11 4.06 0.50 -7.71
N LYS A 12 3.57 0.68 -8.94
CA LYS A 12 3.81 -0.23 -10.06
C LYS A 12 3.45 -1.69 -9.75
N PRO A 13 2.24 -1.96 -9.24
CA PRO A 13 1.85 -3.34 -8.95
C PRO A 13 1.80 -4.17 -10.22
N GLU A 14 2.18 -5.44 -10.12
CA GLU A 14 2.36 -6.33 -11.26
C GLU A 14 1.26 -7.39 -11.36
N ILE A 15 0.77 -7.87 -10.23
CA ILE A 15 -0.12 -9.02 -10.17
C ILE A 15 -1.56 -8.56 -9.92
N PRO A 16 -2.46 -8.74 -10.89
CA PRO A 16 -3.83 -8.22 -10.77
C PRO A 16 -4.59 -8.81 -9.58
N HIS A 17 -4.35 -10.08 -9.25
CA HIS A 17 -5.00 -10.73 -8.11
C HIS A 17 -4.71 -10.02 -6.79
N ASN A 18 -3.45 -9.60 -6.58
CA ASN A 18 -3.07 -8.88 -5.35
C ASN A 18 -3.78 -7.53 -5.25
N THR A 19 -3.83 -6.79 -6.36
CA THR A 19 -4.51 -5.49 -6.39
C THR A 19 -6.00 -5.66 -6.10
N GLY A 20 -6.64 -6.67 -6.68
CA GLY A 20 -8.06 -6.95 -6.43
C GLY A 20 -8.33 -7.29 -4.97
N ALA A 21 -7.50 -8.15 -4.37
CA ALA A 21 -7.63 -8.54 -2.97
C ALA A 21 -7.45 -7.33 -2.03
N ILE A 22 -6.48 -6.46 -2.33
CA ILE A 22 -6.27 -5.23 -1.57
C ILE A 22 -7.46 -4.29 -1.71
N GLY A 23 -8.04 -4.20 -2.91
CA GLY A 23 -9.25 -3.42 -3.16
C GLY A 23 -10.41 -3.85 -2.27
N ARG A 24 -10.60 -5.16 -2.11
CA ARG A 24 -11.62 -5.70 -1.20
C ARG A 24 -11.37 -5.26 0.24
N THR A 25 -10.13 -5.30 0.71
CA THR A 25 -9.76 -4.80 2.03
C THR A 25 -10.09 -3.31 2.17
N CYS A 26 -9.79 -2.52 1.13
CA CYS A 26 -10.09 -1.08 1.13
C CYS A 26 -11.59 -0.81 1.25
N VAL A 27 -12.42 -1.57 0.55
CA VAL A 27 -13.89 -1.44 0.67
C VAL A 27 -14.33 -1.76 2.09
N ALA A 28 -13.82 -2.85 2.67
CA ALA A 28 -14.18 -3.27 4.01
C ALA A 28 -13.85 -2.22 5.07
N LEU A 29 -12.83 -1.41 4.84
CA LEU A 29 -12.31 -0.45 5.81
C LEU A 29 -12.55 1.01 5.42
N ASP A 30 -13.31 1.25 4.35
CA ASP A 30 -13.58 2.59 3.79
C ASP A 30 -12.31 3.38 3.50
N LEU A 31 -11.34 2.73 2.84
CA LEU A 31 -10.07 3.34 2.49
C LEU A 31 -9.98 3.58 0.99
N GLU A 32 -9.22 4.61 0.63
CA GLU A 32 -8.86 4.85 -0.76
C GLU A 32 -7.71 3.95 -1.18
N LEU A 33 -7.77 3.41 -2.40
CA LEU A 33 -6.68 2.69 -3.04
C LEU A 33 -6.06 3.58 -4.10
N ILE A 34 -4.76 3.85 -3.97
CA ILE A 34 -4.00 4.67 -4.92
C ILE A 34 -3.08 3.76 -5.69
N LEU A 35 -3.16 3.82 -7.03
CA LEU A 35 -2.31 3.05 -7.93
C LEU A 35 -1.38 3.99 -8.67
N ILE A 36 -0.08 3.71 -8.63
CA ILE A 36 0.94 4.49 -9.33
C ILE A 36 1.45 3.68 -10.51
N LYS A 37 1.27 4.21 -11.69
CA LYS A 37 1.62 3.53 -12.95
C LYS A 37 3.15 3.53 -13.18
N PRO A 38 3.64 2.65 -14.07
CA PRO A 38 2.88 1.72 -14.89
C PRO A 38 2.40 0.50 -14.10
N LEU A 39 1.23 -0.02 -14.47
CA LEU A 39 0.69 -1.25 -13.91
C LEU A 39 1.09 -2.42 -14.79
N GLY A 40 1.37 -3.58 -14.19
CA GLY A 40 1.66 -4.80 -14.93
C GLY A 40 0.42 -5.48 -15.51
N PHE A 41 -0.74 -4.83 -15.45
CA PHE A 41 -2.02 -5.36 -15.91
C PHE A 41 -2.96 -4.20 -16.25
N SER A 42 -4.09 -4.52 -16.90
CA SER A 42 -5.17 -3.53 -17.09
C SER A 42 -6.05 -3.48 -15.86
N ILE A 43 -6.47 -2.29 -15.45
CA ILE A 43 -7.42 -2.10 -14.33
C ILE A 43 -8.74 -2.82 -14.62
N ASP A 44 -9.07 -3.04 -15.90
CA ASP A 44 -10.27 -3.76 -16.33
C ASP A 44 -10.05 -5.28 -16.46
N ASP A 45 -8.87 -5.77 -16.07
CA ASP A 45 -8.56 -7.20 -16.12
C ASP A 45 -9.54 -7.98 -15.23
N THR A 46 -10.07 -9.09 -15.79
CA THR A 46 -11.02 -9.91 -15.05
C THR A 46 -10.42 -10.52 -13.79
N SER A 47 -9.10 -10.73 -13.76
CA SER A 47 -8.40 -11.25 -12.57
C SER A 47 -8.47 -10.26 -11.41
N VAL A 48 -8.42 -8.96 -11.69
CA VAL A 48 -8.58 -7.92 -10.66
C VAL A 48 -9.99 -8.00 -10.07
N ALA A 49 -11.00 -7.98 -10.94
CA ALA A 49 -12.39 -8.05 -10.52
C ALA A 49 -12.71 -9.35 -9.78
N ARG A 50 -12.14 -10.47 -10.25
CA ARG A 50 -12.36 -11.79 -9.61
C ARG A 50 -11.78 -11.82 -8.19
N ALA A 51 -10.59 -11.27 -7.97
CA ALA A 51 -9.95 -11.21 -6.65
C ALA A 51 -10.68 -10.26 -5.71
N GLY A 52 -11.15 -9.12 -6.22
CA GLY A 52 -11.96 -8.16 -5.47
C GLY A 52 -13.40 -8.61 -5.28
N THR A 53 -13.81 -9.64 -6.00
CA THR A 53 -15.17 -10.19 -6.03
C THR A 53 -16.19 -9.11 -6.45
N ARG A 54 -17.43 -9.21 -5.95
CA ARG A 54 -18.46 -8.21 -6.22
C ARG A 54 -18.15 -6.82 -5.64
N TYR A 55 -17.14 -6.72 -4.79
CA TYR A 55 -16.78 -5.44 -4.15
C TYR A 55 -15.87 -4.56 -5.00
N TRP A 56 -15.25 -5.11 -6.06
CA TRP A 56 -14.31 -4.36 -6.88
C TRP A 56 -14.91 -3.06 -7.41
N LYS A 57 -16.15 -3.08 -7.83
CA LYS A 57 -16.85 -1.89 -8.34
C LYS A 57 -17.01 -0.77 -7.30
N ASP A 58 -16.90 -1.10 -6.02
CA ASP A 58 -17.10 -0.16 -4.92
C ASP A 58 -15.78 0.42 -4.40
N VAL A 59 -14.65 -0.01 -4.95
CA VAL A 59 -13.33 0.48 -4.52
C VAL A 59 -13.17 1.94 -4.94
N ASN A 60 -12.78 2.78 -3.98
CA ASN A 60 -12.44 4.18 -4.26
C ASN A 60 -10.99 4.21 -4.77
N ILE A 61 -10.81 4.27 -6.09
CA ILE A 61 -9.51 4.18 -6.75
C ILE A 61 -9.09 5.52 -7.31
N SER A 62 -7.83 5.90 -7.06
CA SER A 62 -7.16 7.00 -7.74
C SER A 62 -5.91 6.46 -8.43
N GLN A 63 -5.58 6.99 -9.61
CA GLN A 63 -4.42 6.57 -10.38
C GLN A 63 -3.55 7.78 -10.71
N TYR A 64 -2.24 7.58 -10.68
CA TYR A 64 -1.25 8.60 -11.03
C TYR A 64 -0.28 8.05 -12.06
N GLU A 65 0.20 8.92 -12.95
CA GLU A 65 1.08 8.51 -14.06
C GLU A 65 2.42 8.00 -13.57
N ASP A 66 2.93 8.57 -12.47
CA ASP A 66 4.18 8.15 -11.84
C ASP A 66 4.23 8.67 -10.39
N TRP A 67 5.31 8.38 -9.70
CA TRP A 67 5.51 8.80 -8.32
C TRP A 67 5.50 10.33 -8.18
N ASN A 68 6.13 11.04 -9.13
CA ASN A 68 6.18 12.51 -9.08
C ASN A 68 4.80 13.12 -9.25
N ASP A 69 3.97 12.56 -10.13
CA ASP A 69 2.58 12.98 -10.29
C ASP A 69 1.81 12.84 -8.98
N PHE A 70 1.96 11.71 -8.31
CA PHE A 70 1.35 11.46 -7.00
C PHE A 70 1.81 12.50 -5.97
N ILE A 71 3.11 12.69 -5.83
CA ILE A 71 3.68 13.63 -4.86
C ILE A 71 3.23 15.06 -5.13
N ASN A 72 3.27 15.48 -6.41
CA ASN A 72 2.91 16.85 -6.79
C ASN A 72 1.41 17.12 -6.62
N THR A 73 0.57 16.12 -6.79
CA THR A 73 -0.88 16.27 -6.67
C THR A 73 -1.34 16.18 -5.22
N ARG A 74 -0.90 15.18 -4.48
CA ARG A 74 -1.35 14.94 -3.10
C ARG A 74 -0.56 15.70 -2.06
N LYS A 75 0.71 15.98 -2.32
CA LYS A 75 1.62 16.70 -1.41
C LYS A 75 1.56 16.13 0.01
N PRO A 76 1.79 14.83 0.18
CA PRO A 76 1.67 14.21 1.49
C PRO A 76 2.70 14.78 2.46
N HIS A 77 2.31 14.99 3.70
CA HIS A 77 3.25 15.35 4.75
C HIS A 77 4.16 14.17 5.04
N LYS A 78 5.42 14.44 5.40
CA LYS A 78 6.39 13.39 5.68
C LYS A 78 5.91 12.45 6.78
N GLU A 79 5.28 12.99 7.81
CA GLU A 79 4.76 12.20 8.93
C GLU A 79 3.60 11.28 8.57
N ASP A 80 3.03 11.45 7.39
CA ASP A 80 1.94 10.59 6.88
C ASP A 80 2.46 9.54 5.90
N ILE A 81 3.75 9.53 5.59
CA ILE A 81 4.37 8.58 4.64
C ILE A 81 4.93 7.39 5.40
N PHE A 82 4.49 6.19 5.02
CA PHE A 82 4.97 4.93 5.57
C PHE A 82 5.32 4.00 4.41
N LEU A 83 6.62 3.79 4.22
CA LEU A 83 7.14 2.95 3.15
C LEU A 83 7.38 1.56 3.70
N PHE A 84 6.89 0.54 2.99
CA PHE A 84 7.03 -0.85 3.43
C PHE A 84 8.03 -1.59 2.56
N GLU A 85 9.04 -2.15 3.20
CA GLU A 85 10.04 -2.98 2.58
C GLU A 85 10.30 -4.20 3.47
N GLU A 86 11.10 -5.15 2.98
CA GLU A 86 11.16 -6.46 3.60
C GLU A 86 12.00 -6.51 4.87
N ILE A 87 13.31 -6.26 4.79
CA ILE A 87 14.25 -6.57 5.89
C ILE A 87 15.12 -5.37 6.23
N GLY A 88 15.59 -5.33 7.48
CA GLY A 88 16.60 -4.37 7.94
C GLY A 88 16.06 -3.00 8.29
N HIS A 89 14.75 -2.89 8.47
CA HIS A 89 14.09 -1.63 8.78
C HIS A 89 13.36 -1.71 10.12
N THR A 90 12.83 -0.57 10.56
CA THR A 90 12.04 -0.51 11.79
C THR A 90 10.78 -1.38 11.65
N SER A 91 10.44 -2.10 12.71
CA SER A 91 9.22 -2.93 12.71
C SER A 91 7.98 -2.07 12.45
N PHE A 92 7.07 -2.58 11.64
CA PHE A 92 5.80 -1.92 11.36
C PHE A 92 4.94 -1.76 12.61
N TYR A 93 5.18 -2.57 13.65
CA TYR A 93 4.49 -2.41 14.94
C TYR A 93 4.85 -1.09 15.63
N ASP A 94 6.04 -0.56 15.36
CA ASP A 94 6.55 0.64 16.03
C ASP A 94 6.38 1.91 15.19
N ALA A 95 5.71 1.83 14.06
CA ALA A 95 5.49 2.97 13.20
C ALA A 95 4.50 3.95 13.84
N PRO A 96 4.75 5.27 13.78
CA PRO A 96 3.87 6.27 14.36
C PRO A 96 2.73 6.64 13.41
N TYR A 97 1.82 5.71 13.16
CA TYR A 97 0.73 5.90 12.20
C TYR A 97 -0.15 7.08 12.59
N THR A 98 -0.68 7.75 11.56
CA THR A 98 -1.59 8.87 11.68
C THR A 98 -2.92 8.54 11.00
N LYS A 99 -3.95 9.34 11.24
CA LYS A 99 -5.24 9.19 10.56
C LYS A 99 -5.13 9.36 9.05
N ASN A 100 -4.11 10.10 8.58
CA ASN A 100 -3.92 10.43 7.18
C ASN A 100 -2.80 9.61 6.54
N SER A 101 -2.40 8.51 7.15
CA SER A 101 -1.28 7.69 6.68
C SER A 101 -1.47 7.22 5.24
N TYR A 102 -0.40 7.33 4.46
CA TYR A 102 -0.24 6.68 3.18
C TYR A 102 0.62 5.45 3.43
N LEU A 103 0.02 4.27 3.32
CA LEU A 103 0.72 3.00 3.49
C LEU A 103 1.17 2.54 2.10
N ILE A 104 2.46 2.64 1.84
CA ILE A 104 3.03 2.58 0.49
C ILE A 104 3.82 1.29 0.30
N PHE A 105 3.41 0.51 -0.71
CA PHE A 105 3.99 -0.79 -1.04
C PHE A 105 4.53 -0.78 -2.47
N GLY A 106 5.63 -1.49 -2.68
CA GLY A 106 6.23 -1.65 -4.00
C GLY A 106 5.65 -2.82 -4.79
N SER A 107 6.23 -3.05 -5.97
CA SER A 107 5.83 -4.17 -6.82
C SER A 107 6.22 -5.51 -6.21
N GLU A 108 5.53 -6.55 -6.63
CA GLU A 108 5.72 -7.89 -6.08
C GLU A 108 7.12 -8.44 -6.31
N SER A 109 7.73 -8.13 -7.46
CA SER A 109 9.04 -8.69 -7.81
C SER A 109 10.23 -7.84 -7.35
N THR A 110 10.08 -6.51 -7.31
CA THR A 110 11.23 -5.62 -7.07
C THR A 110 11.09 -4.69 -5.86
N GLY A 111 9.91 -4.63 -5.24
CA GLY A 111 9.67 -3.72 -4.12
C GLY A 111 9.62 -2.27 -4.55
N LEU A 112 9.89 -1.37 -3.61
CA LEU A 112 9.87 0.07 -3.89
C LEU A 112 11.15 0.50 -4.62
N PRO A 113 11.02 1.42 -5.60
CA PRO A 113 12.19 1.98 -6.27
C PRO A 113 13.16 2.64 -5.28
N GLN A 114 14.46 2.49 -5.54
CA GLN A 114 15.50 3.00 -4.66
C GLN A 114 15.42 4.51 -4.49
N GLU A 115 15.04 5.25 -5.53
CA GLU A 115 14.90 6.70 -5.46
C GLU A 115 13.79 7.14 -4.51
N ILE A 116 12.76 6.32 -4.31
CA ILE A 116 11.72 6.61 -3.34
C ILE A 116 12.23 6.38 -1.92
N LEU A 117 12.90 5.25 -1.70
CA LEU A 117 13.44 4.89 -0.39
C LEU A 117 14.49 5.88 0.08
N ALA A 118 15.32 6.38 -0.84
CA ALA A 118 16.43 7.27 -0.51
C ALA A 118 15.97 8.65 -0.01
N LYS A 119 14.79 9.09 -0.41
CA LYS A 119 14.29 10.42 -0.01
C LYS A 119 13.82 10.47 1.43
N THR A 120 13.27 9.38 1.94
CA THR A 120 12.78 9.31 3.32
C THR A 120 13.22 8.01 3.98
N PRO A 121 14.55 7.83 4.19
CA PRO A 121 15.07 6.56 4.72
C PRO A 121 14.63 6.26 6.16
N ASP A 122 14.22 7.28 6.89
CA ASP A 122 13.68 7.14 8.24
C ASP A 122 12.21 6.77 8.28
N ARG A 123 11.57 6.60 7.11
CA ARG A 123 10.15 6.25 7.00
C ARG A 123 9.93 4.85 6.40
N ILE A 124 10.89 3.95 6.58
CA ILE A 124 10.84 2.60 6.03
C ILE A 124 10.56 1.60 7.15
N TYR A 125 9.54 0.79 6.96
CA TYR A 125 9.06 -0.16 7.96
C TYR A 125 8.93 -1.54 7.36
N ALA A 126 9.06 -2.56 8.19
CA ALA A 126 8.97 -3.94 7.75
C ALA A 126 8.04 -4.75 8.66
N LEU A 127 7.32 -5.69 8.07
CA LEU A 127 6.64 -6.73 8.82
C LEU A 127 7.69 -7.75 9.25
N PRO A 128 7.91 -7.95 10.55
CA PRO A 128 8.97 -8.86 11.01
C PRO A 128 8.65 -10.30 10.65
N MET A 129 9.69 -11.05 10.28
CA MET A 129 9.57 -12.47 9.95
C MET A 129 10.55 -13.26 10.80
N LYS A 130 10.11 -14.43 11.27
CA LYS A 130 10.92 -15.29 12.15
C LYS A 130 11.79 -16.28 11.37
N ASN A 131 11.36 -16.65 10.15
CA ASN A 131 12.07 -17.67 9.36
C ASN A 131 12.66 -17.03 8.10
N SER A 132 13.99 -17.10 7.98
CA SER A 132 14.75 -16.49 6.88
C SER A 132 14.55 -17.20 5.53
N LYS A 133 13.88 -18.35 5.50
CA LYS A 133 13.56 -19.03 4.24
C LYS A 133 12.55 -18.26 3.42
N VAL A 134 11.71 -17.47 4.07
CA VAL A 134 10.73 -16.62 3.39
C VAL A 134 11.36 -15.26 3.17
N LYS A 135 11.41 -14.83 1.91
CA LYS A 135 12.00 -13.53 1.54
C LYS A 135 11.00 -12.38 1.73
N SER A 136 9.75 -12.62 1.39
CA SER A 136 8.69 -11.62 1.51
C SER A 136 7.36 -12.33 1.69
N LEU A 137 6.41 -11.61 2.27
CA LEU A 137 5.02 -12.06 2.33
C LEU A 137 4.31 -11.70 1.03
N ASN A 138 3.23 -12.42 0.73
CA ASN A 138 2.34 -12.03 -0.35
C ASN A 138 1.91 -10.56 -0.13
N LEU A 139 1.92 -9.77 -1.20
CA LEU A 139 1.63 -8.33 -1.11
C LEU A 139 0.28 -8.05 -0.48
N SER A 140 -0.77 -8.75 -0.87
CA SER A 140 -2.11 -8.49 -0.32
C SER A 140 -2.20 -8.84 1.16
N ASN A 141 -1.50 -9.88 1.59
CA ASN A 141 -1.43 -10.25 3.00
C ASN A 141 -0.68 -9.18 3.81
N ALA A 142 0.46 -8.73 3.30
CA ALA A 142 1.26 -7.71 3.96
C ALA A 142 0.49 -6.39 4.09
N ALA A 143 -0.17 -5.97 3.02
CA ALA A 143 -0.95 -4.73 3.02
C ALA A 143 -2.11 -4.80 4.01
N THR A 144 -2.83 -5.91 4.05
CA THR A 144 -3.94 -6.08 4.98
C THR A 144 -3.47 -6.08 6.44
N ALA A 145 -2.38 -6.81 6.73
CA ALA A 145 -1.80 -6.80 8.07
C ALA A 145 -1.37 -5.39 8.49
N ALA A 146 -0.71 -4.68 7.60
CA ALA A 146 -0.21 -3.33 7.88
C ALA A 146 -1.35 -2.35 8.15
N VAL A 147 -2.41 -2.40 7.33
CA VAL A 147 -3.52 -1.44 7.49
C VAL A 147 -4.30 -1.70 8.78
N TYR A 148 -4.51 -2.95 9.16
CA TYR A 148 -5.16 -3.23 10.45
C TYR A 148 -4.30 -2.76 11.61
N GLN A 149 -2.99 -2.93 11.55
CA GLN A 149 -2.09 -2.42 12.57
C GLN A 149 -2.15 -0.88 12.63
N ALA A 150 -2.14 -0.23 11.48
CA ALA A 150 -2.21 1.22 11.41
C ALA A 150 -3.53 1.77 11.98
N LEU A 151 -4.63 1.06 11.78
CA LEU A 151 -5.95 1.47 12.26
C LEU A 151 -6.17 1.23 13.75
N LYS A 152 -5.31 0.49 14.41
CA LYS A 152 -5.50 0.10 15.81
C LYS A 152 -5.84 1.28 16.73
N LEU A 153 -5.15 2.40 16.55
CA LEU A 153 -5.36 3.62 17.34
C LEU A 153 -6.16 4.70 16.61
N HIS A 154 -6.63 4.40 15.41
CA HIS A 154 -7.32 5.38 14.54
C HIS A 154 -8.60 4.82 13.94
N TRP A 155 -9.17 3.82 14.59
CA TRP A 155 -10.38 3.13 14.11
C TRP A 155 -11.60 4.04 13.97
#